data_d6afe761833942cef93ba4330437c10d
#
_entry.id   d6afe761833942cef93ba4330437c10d
#
_cell.length_a   1.000
_cell.length_b   1.000
_cell.length_c   1.000
_cell.angle_alpha   90.00
_cell.angle_beta   90.00
_cell.angle_gamma   90.00
#
_symmetry.space_group_name_H-M   'P 1'
#
loop_
_entity.id
_entity.type
_entity.pdbx_description
1 polymer ?
#
loop_
_entity_poly.entity_id
_entity_poly.type
_entity_poly.pdbx_seq_one_letter_code
_entity_poly.pdbx_strand_id
1 'polypeptide(L)'
;MIRLPSAPLLLAGTALLGGCFDLSNPSTGSARLSPILDSMFVGDTLSARTLTYLNPDGMPQNPGVIKWHITVDSVGGVPAPVATIDSVTGEIVGRRRGTAVVYAEAQNLLAPALIVVSSRLDLTLLLDTVFVMPNDTITLPLAIVQRPGSPPYTYWFSPTPDSARYTIDTATGVVRAFATGAALAYVAHAATSQDTVADTGAVVVMTLSGPSGGRFFASVVGITIRHQGGGATAQNYRNTTTGRLAFRLVDSVGSRTAPVFERLMITLPDSVVDIGRFEIDTLNPQEASASLGPLDAVCNPPRSWAVWSTSIGSGIIAFSHNLIGFREAGEIAVTQYQPITGGGAAISGRYTFTAQRTDLYSDDLGQLTIHGSFVAPLATYATSCEQ
;
A
#
# COMPACT_ATOMS: atom_id res chain seq x y z
N MET A 1 -13.81 0.09 -8.26
CA MET A 1 -13.24 -1.09 -8.92
C MET A 1 -12.18 -1.63 -7.98
N ILE A 2 -12.49 -2.71 -7.27
CA ILE A 2 -11.55 -3.36 -6.34
C ILE A 2 -10.57 -4.15 -7.20
N ARG A 3 -9.35 -3.67 -7.35
CA ARG A 3 -8.25 -4.51 -7.82
C ARG A 3 -7.71 -5.24 -6.59
N LEU A 4 -8.10 -6.50 -6.44
CA LEU A 4 -7.37 -7.42 -5.59
C LEU A 4 -5.91 -7.43 -6.08
N PRO A 5 -4.93 -7.27 -5.20
CA PRO A 5 -3.56 -7.52 -5.58
C PRO A 5 -3.50 -8.98 -6.06
N SER A 6 -2.90 -9.13 -7.21
CA SER A 6 -2.65 -10.40 -7.87
C SER A 6 -2.18 -11.45 -6.84
N ALA A 7 -3.07 -12.33 -6.48
CA ALA A 7 -2.77 -13.61 -5.86
C ALA A 7 -2.77 -14.73 -6.92
N PRO A 8 -1.88 -14.72 -7.90
CA PRO A 8 -1.67 -15.89 -8.77
C PRO A 8 -0.54 -16.79 -8.27
N LEU A 9 0.15 -16.41 -7.17
CA LEU A 9 1.34 -17.18 -6.77
C LEU A 9 1.03 -18.45 -5.97
N LEU A 10 -0.14 -18.52 -5.31
CA LEU A 10 -0.49 -19.74 -4.53
C LEU A 10 -1.07 -20.87 -5.39
N LEU A 11 -1.65 -20.58 -6.55
CA LEU A 11 -2.23 -21.64 -7.40
C LEU A 11 -1.19 -22.33 -8.30
N ALA A 12 -0.09 -21.68 -8.66
CA ALA A 12 0.96 -22.31 -9.44
C ALA A 12 1.76 -23.34 -8.64
N GLY A 13 1.88 -23.12 -7.33
CA GLY A 13 2.58 -24.07 -6.44
C GLY A 13 1.84 -25.39 -6.23
N THR A 14 0.52 -25.38 -6.23
CA THR A 14 -0.28 -26.59 -6.01
C THR A 14 -0.38 -27.47 -7.24
N ALA A 15 -0.30 -26.93 -8.43
CA ALA A 15 -0.34 -27.71 -9.66
C ALA A 15 0.95 -28.53 -9.92
N LEU A 16 2.09 -28.06 -9.42
CA LEU A 16 3.37 -28.80 -9.54
C LEU A 16 3.54 -29.88 -8.49
N LEU A 17 2.84 -29.77 -7.35
CA LEU A 17 2.88 -30.82 -6.31
C LEU A 17 1.88 -31.95 -6.57
N GLY A 18 0.94 -31.79 -7.50
CA GLY A 18 -0.05 -32.80 -7.90
C GLY A 18 0.40 -33.73 -9.02
N GLY A 19 1.64 -33.60 -9.50
CA GLY A 19 2.25 -34.62 -10.35
C GLY A 19 2.37 -35.90 -9.51
N CYS A 20 1.46 -36.82 -9.71
CA CYS A 20 1.62 -38.19 -9.21
C CYS A 20 2.94 -38.70 -9.75
N PHE A 21 3.99 -38.66 -8.92
CA PHE A 21 5.13 -39.52 -9.17
C PHE A 21 4.60 -40.93 -9.08
N ASP A 22 4.60 -41.62 -10.21
CA ASP A 22 4.25 -43.00 -10.26
C ASP A 22 5.28 -43.80 -9.44
N LEU A 23 4.95 -44.02 -8.15
CA LEU A 23 5.73 -44.82 -7.22
C LEU A 23 5.66 -46.32 -7.57
N SER A 24 4.96 -46.64 -8.66
CA SER A 24 4.66 -48.03 -9.03
C SER A 24 5.71 -48.70 -9.94
N ASN A 25 6.86 -48.04 -10.21
CA ASN A 25 7.94 -48.72 -10.92
C ASN A 25 8.98 -49.26 -9.93
N PRO A 26 8.82 -50.51 -9.46
CA PRO A 26 9.68 -51.08 -8.43
C PRO A 26 11.12 -51.32 -8.88
N SER A 27 11.44 -51.04 -10.16
CA SER A 27 12.76 -51.30 -10.72
C SER A 27 13.76 -50.17 -10.60
N THR A 28 13.34 -48.95 -10.21
CA THR A 28 14.22 -47.75 -10.30
C THR A 28 14.56 -47.12 -8.96
N GLY A 29 13.90 -47.50 -7.87
CA GLY A 29 14.09 -46.80 -6.58
C GLY A 29 13.40 -45.44 -6.54
N SER A 30 13.66 -44.65 -5.49
CA SER A 30 13.13 -43.27 -5.36
C SER A 30 14.16 -42.29 -4.76
N ALA A 31 14.04 -41.04 -5.10
CA ALA A 31 14.89 -39.97 -4.58
C ALA A 31 14.04 -38.78 -4.09
N ARG A 32 14.38 -38.25 -2.92
CA ARG A 32 13.66 -37.10 -2.31
C ARG A 32 14.63 -36.12 -1.68
N LEU A 33 14.40 -34.83 -1.92
CA LEU A 33 15.09 -33.76 -1.21
C LEU A 33 14.34 -33.32 0.05
N SER A 34 15.08 -33.00 1.08
CA SER A 34 14.55 -32.47 2.34
C SER A 34 15.36 -31.21 2.75
N PRO A 35 14.66 -30.12 3.06
CA PRO A 35 13.23 -29.84 2.88
C PRO A 35 12.86 -29.69 1.39
N ILE A 36 11.61 -30.03 1.04
CA ILE A 36 11.08 -29.88 -0.34
C ILE A 36 10.71 -28.44 -0.67
N LEU A 37 10.54 -27.61 0.33
CA LEU A 37 10.29 -26.17 0.23
C LEU A 37 11.18 -25.44 1.21
N ASP A 38 11.81 -24.37 0.77
CA ASP A 38 12.59 -23.49 1.62
C ASP A 38 12.52 -22.05 1.14
N SER A 39 12.93 -21.12 2.00
CA SER A 39 12.95 -19.69 1.70
C SER A 39 14.29 -19.08 2.10
N MET A 40 14.72 -18.11 1.30
CA MET A 40 15.92 -17.33 1.54
C MET A 40 15.72 -15.90 1.07
N PHE A 41 16.62 -15.00 1.44
CA PHE A 41 16.62 -13.67 0.86
C PHE A 41 17.67 -13.56 -0.25
N VAL A 42 17.50 -12.53 -1.10
CA VAL A 42 18.50 -12.17 -2.08
C VAL A 42 19.84 -11.91 -1.38
N GLY A 43 20.90 -12.50 -1.90
CA GLY A 43 22.25 -12.44 -1.32
C GLY A 43 22.56 -13.51 -0.27
N ASP A 44 21.56 -14.24 0.21
CA ASP A 44 21.79 -15.33 1.16
C ASP A 44 22.33 -16.57 0.45
N THR A 45 23.00 -17.38 1.24
CA THR A 45 23.52 -18.69 0.85
C THR A 45 22.85 -19.75 1.71
N LEU A 46 22.29 -20.78 1.08
CA LEU A 46 21.80 -21.99 1.74
C LEU A 46 22.72 -23.15 1.45
N SER A 47 22.99 -23.96 2.49
CA SER A 47 23.70 -25.21 2.33
C SER A 47 22.92 -26.17 1.45
N ALA A 48 23.62 -27.17 0.90
CA ALA A 48 23.01 -28.26 0.15
C ALA A 48 21.92 -28.96 0.96
N ARG A 49 20.88 -29.37 0.26
CA ARG A 49 19.79 -30.15 0.84
C ARG A 49 20.19 -31.59 1.04
N THR A 50 19.53 -32.25 1.96
CA THR A 50 19.72 -33.68 2.17
C THR A 50 18.94 -34.45 1.10
N LEU A 51 19.64 -35.25 0.31
CA LEU A 51 19.03 -36.20 -0.63
C LEU A 51 18.88 -37.55 0.06
N THR A 52 17.65 -38.00 0.19
CA THR A 52 17.33 -39.38 0.59
C THR A 52 17.11 -40.20 -0.67
N TYR A 53 17.93 -41.22 -0.86
CA TYR A 53 17.79 -42.20 -1.96
C TYR A 53 17.40 -43.58 -1.41
N LEU A 54 16.32 -44.13 -1.94
CA LEU A 54 15.87 -45.50 -1.63
C LEU A 54 16.07 -46.38 -2.85
N ASN A 55 16.63 -47.57 -2.65
CA ASN A 55 16.76 -48.53 -3.71
C ASN A 55 15.37 -49.12 -4.10
N PRO A 56 15.29 -49.99 -5.12
CA PRO A 56 14.02 -50.64 -5.51
C PRO A 56 13.32 -51.40 -4.38
N ASP A 57 14.05 -51.88 -3.38
CA ASP A 57 13.50 -52.56 -2.22
C ASP A 57 13.02 -51.61 -1.11
N GLY A 58 13.12 -50.29 -1.35
CA GLY A 58 12.71 -49.26 -0.39
C GLY A 58 13.71 -49.02 0.76
N MET A 59 14.92 -49.53 0.65
CA MET A 59 15.96 -49.42 1.66
C MET A 59 16.86 -48.19 1.38
N PRO A 60 17.17 -47.38 2.39
CA PRO A 60 18.09 -46.23 2.23
C PRO A 60 19.46 -46.69 1.75
N GLN A 61 19.96 -46.04 0.73
CA GLN A 61 21.30 -46.30 0.18
C GLN A 61 22.04 -44.98 -0.05
N ASN A 62 23.38 -45.09 -0.14
CA ASN A 62 24.21 -43.99 -0.55
C ASN A 62 23.91 -43.65 -2.04
N PRO A 63 23.48 -42.41 -2.35
CA PRO A 63 23.17 -41.99 -3.71
C PRO A 63 24.40 -41.94 -4.64
N GLY A 64 25.62 -42.02 -4.11
CA GLY A 64 26.86 -41.84 -4.83
C GLY A 64 27.11 -40.37 -5.17
N VAL A 65 27.50 -40.12 -6.41
CA VAL A 65 27.72 -38.75 -6.89
C VAL A 65 26.37 -38.08 -7.12
N ILE A 66 26.15 -36.92 -6.49
CA ILE A 66 24.97 -36.07 -6.67
C ILE A 66 25.35 -34.94 -7.61
N LYS A 67 24.57 -34.73 -8.64
CA LYS A 67 24.66 -33.52 -9.50
C LYS A 67 23.50 -32.60 -9.19
N TRP A 68 23.82 -31.34 -9.04
CA TRP A 68 22.84 -30.32 -8.70
C TRP A 68 22.51 -29.44 -9.90
N HIS A 69 21.24 -29.19 -10.10
CA HIS A 69 20.68 -28.36 -11.17
C HIS A 69 19.66 -27.38 -10.61
N ILE A 70 19.43 -26.28 -11.31
CA ILE A 70 18.39 -25.31 -10.98
C ILE A 70 17.70 -24.83 -12.25
N THR A 71 16.41 -24.56 -12.16
CA THR A 71 15.69 -23.91 -13.26
C THR A 71 16.22 -22.47 -13.44
N VAL A 72 16.44 -22.08 -14.67
CA VAL A 72 16.86 -20.74 -15.05
C VAL A 72 15.72 -20.06 -15.78
N ASP A 73 15.20 -18.98 -15.18
CA ASP A 73 14.26 -18.10 -15.85
C ASP A 73 15.00 -17.15 -16.79
N SER A 74 14.26 -16.55 -17.73
CA SER A 74 14.76 -15.50 -18.58
C SER A 74 13.87 -14.26 -18.51
N VAL A 75 14.46 -13.08 -18.52
CA VAL A 75 13.77 -11.80 -18.66
C VAL A 75 14.21 -11.16 -19.97
N GLY A 76 13.26 -10.93 -20.88
CA GLY A 76 13.56 -10.39 -22.20
C GLY A 76 14.51 -11.25 -23.03
N GLY A 77 14.49 -12.58 -22.84
CA GLY A 77 15.38 -13.53 -23.54
C GLY A 77 16.79 -13.65 -22.97
N VAL A 78 17.11 -12.91 -21.91
CA VAL A 78 18.40 -13.02 -21.21
C VAL A 78 18.22 -13.88 -19.98
N PRO A 79 19.09 -14.89 -19.72
CA PRO A 79 19.04 -15.68 -18.50
C PRO A 79 19.13 -14.79 -17.26
N ALA A 80 18.11 -14.86 -16.42
CA ALA A 80 18.01 -14.07 -15.19
C ALA A 80 17.63 -15.00 -14.02
N PRO A 81 18.59 -15.77 -13.49
CA PRO A 81 18.29 -16.79 -12.50
C PRO A 81 17.79 -16.18 -11.20
N VAL A 82 16.73 -16.75 -10.64
CA VAL A 82 16.23 -16.42 -9.30
C VAL A 82 17.25 -16.81 -8.23
N ALA A 83 17.88 -17.96 -8.42
CA ALA A 83 19.00 -18.41 -7.59
C ALA A 83 20.03 -19.14 -8.47
N THR A 84 21.24 -19.26 -7.98
CA THR A 84 22.31 -20.09 -8.58
C THR A 84 22.62 -21.25 -7.64
N ILE A 85 23.07 -22.36 -8.20
CA ILE A 85 23.49 -23.53 -7.43
C ILE A 85 24.88 -23.96 -7.87
N ASP A 86 25.72 -24.32 -6.91
CA ASP A 86 26.95 -25.01 -7.21
C ASP A 86 26.64 -26.47 -7.56
N SER A 87 27.05 -26.89 -8.76
CA SER A 87 26.70 -28.20 -9.31
C SER A 87 27.32 -29.39 -8.58
N VAL A 88 28.35 -29.14 -7.78
CA VAL A 88 29.11 -30.16 -7.01
C VAL A 88 28.70 -30.15 -5.55
N THR A 89 28.72 -28.98 -4.92
CA THR A 89 28.45 -28.87 -3.48
C THR A 89 26.95 -28.77 -3.18
N GLY A 90 26.13 -28.32 -4.15
CA GLY A 90 24.71 -28.07 -3.94
C GLY A 90 24.40 -26.81 -3.16
N GLU A 91 25.40 -25.95 -2.93
CA GLU A 91 25.23 -24.65 -2.28
C GLU A 91 24.38 -23.73 -3.17
N ILE A 92 23.36 -23.08 -2.60
CA ILE A 92 22.39 -22.25 -3.32
C ILE A 92 22.57 -20.80 -2.90
N VAL A 93 22.70 -19.89 -3.87
CA VAL A 93 22.79 -18.44 -3.62
C VAL A 93 21.59 -17.74 -4.26
N GLY A 94 20.79 -16.99 -3.46
CA GLY A 94 19.68 -16.18 -3.93
C GLY A 94 20.18 -14.99 -4.73
N ARG A 95 19.64 -14.78 -5.95
CA ARG A 95 20.09 -13.73 -6.85
C ARG A 95 19.06 -12.63 -7.07
N ARG A 96 17.78 -12.99 -7.15
CA ARG A 96 16.66 -12.05 -7.28
C ARG A 96 15.38 -12.66 -6.72
N ARG A 97 14.39 -11.82 -6.46
CA ARG A 97 13.05 -12.26 -6.01
C ARG A 97 12.44 -13.24 -7.03
N GLY A 98 11.77 -14.24 -6.50
CA GLY A 98 11.04 -15.23 -7.28
C GLY A 98 11.08 -16.61 -6.69
N THR A 99 10.74 -17.59 -7.51
CA THR A 99 10.78 -19.00 -7.17
C THR A 99 11.68 -19.74 -8.16
N ALA A 100 12.43 -20.70 -7.68
CA ALA A 100 13.25 -21.56 -8.50
C ALA A 100 13.05 -23.02 -8.06
N VAL A 101 13.17 -23.96 -8.98
CA VAL A 101 13.18 -25.40 -8.66
C VAL A 101 14.61 -25.90 -8.74
N VAL A 102 15.08 -26.45 -7.65
CA VAL A 102 16.37 -27.12 -7.55
C VAL A 102 16.15 -28.62 -7.72
N TYR A 103 17.03 -29.27 -8.43
CA TYR A 103 17.03 -30.73 -8.64
C TYR A 103 18.34 -31.31 -8.15
N ALA A 104 18.24 -32.41 -7.42
CA ALA A 104 19.34 -33.33 -7.23
C ALA A 104 19.18 -34.56 -8.15
N GLU A 105 20.18 -34.83 -8.94
CA GLU A 105 20.26 -35.98 -9.80
C GLU A 105 21.21 -37.04 -9.16
N ALA A 106 20.68 -38.22 -8.92
CA ALA A 106 21.47 -39.34 -8.47
C ALA A 106 20.90 -40.63 -9.04
N GLN A 107 21.74 -41.56 -9.53
CA GLN A 107 21.34 -42.85 -10.09
C GLN A 107 20.25 -42.71 -11.20
N ASN A 108 20.32 -41.62 -12.02
CA ASN A 108 19.33 -41.26 -13.05
C ASN A 108 17.93 -40.87 -12.49
N LEU A 109 17.81 -40.62 -11.20
CA LEU A 109 16.60 -40.10 -10.58
C LEU A 109 16.77 -38.63 -10.29
N LEU A 110 15.70 -37.82 -10.52
CA LEU A 110 15.62 -36.39 -10.22
C LEU A 110 14.74 -36.18 -9.00
N ALA A 111 15.27 -35.51 -7.99
CA ALA A 111 14.53 -35.11 -6.81
C ALA A 111 14.36 -33.57 -6.80
N PRO A 112 13.15 -33.03 -6.98
CA PRO A 112 12.92 -31.56 -6.97
C PRO A 112 12.75 -31.03 -5.56
N ALA A 113 13.13 -29.72 -5.39
CA ALA A 113 12.74 -28.91 -4.25
C ALA A 113 12.51 -27.47 -4.70
N LEU A 114 11.56 -26.79 -4.08
CA LEU A 114 11.22 -25.40 -4.36
C LEU A 114 12.03 -24.47 -3.46
N ILE A 115 12.60 -23.41 -4.04
CA ILE A 115 13.25 -22.31 -3.33
C ILE A 115 12.46 -21.04 -3.60
N VAL A 116 12.08 -20.35 -2.54
CA VAL A 116 11.48 -19.02 -2.61
C VAL A 116 12.53 -18.00 -2.19
N VAL A 117 12.89 -17.11 -3.10
CA VAL A 117 13.82 -16.00 -2.84
C VAL A 117 13.02 -14.71 -2.66
N SER A 118 13.16 -14.09 -1.50
CA SER A 118 12.47 -12.85 -1.12
C SER A 118 13.46 -11.69 -1.05
N SER A 119 12.96 -10.45 -1.14
CA SER A 119 13.76 -9.26 -0.86
C SER A 119 13.87 -9.02 0.64
N ARG A 120 15.02 -8.51 1.09
CA ARG A 120 15.16 -7.91 2.42
C ARG A 120 14.69 -6.46 2.46
N LEU A 121 14.42 -5.89 1.29
CA LEU A 121 13.91 -4.55 1.12
C LEU A 121 12.47 -4.63 0.61
N ASP A 122 11.59 -3.87 1.22
CA ASP A 122 10.22 -3.67 0.73
C ASP A 122 9.96 -2.18 0.58
N LEU A 123 9.27 -1.80 -0.49
CA LEU A 123 8.91 -0.43 -0.80
C LEU A 123 7.42 -0.38 -1.11
N THR A 124 6.72 0.52 -0.46
CA THR A 124 5.30 0.74 -0.67
C THR A 124 5.04 2.23 -0.80
N LEU A 125 4.39 2.64 -1.88
CA LEU A 125 3.81 3.97 -2.00
C LEU A 125 2.62 4.07 -1.05
N LEU A 126 2.63 5.04 -0.15
CA LEU A 126 1.50 5.28 0.75
C LEU A 126 0.33 5.92 0.01
N LEU A 127 0.59 6.56 -1.14
CA LEU A 127 -0.41 7.09 -2.06
C LEU A 127 -0.10 6.62 -3.49
N ASP A 128 -0.87 5.68 -4.02
CA ASP A 128 -0.74 5.22 -5.41
C ASP A 128 -1.23 6.26 -6.41
N THR A 129 -2.16 7.10 -6.02
CA THR A 129 -2.66 8.21 -6.83
C THR A 129 -2.66 9.48 -6.00
N VAL A 130 -2.02 10.51 -6.53
CA VAL A 130 -1.94 11.83 -5.89
C VAL A 130 -2.70 12.82 -6.75
N PHE A 131 -3.70 13.48 -6.14
CA PHE A 131 -4.44 14.57 -6.75
C PHE A 131 -3.84 15.91 -6.33
N VAL A 132 -3.55 16.76 -7.31
CA VAL A 132 -2.93 18.08 -7.11
C VAL A 132 -3.55 19.12 -8.05
N MET A 133 -3.45 20.38 -7.70
CA MET A 133 -3.80 21.48 -8.60
C MET A 133 -2.56 22.04 -9.30
N PRO A 134 -2.70 22.77 -10.42
CA PRO A 134 -1.58 23.53 -11.00
C PRO A 134 -0.96 24.48 -9.97
N ASN A 135 0.36 24.61 -10.01
CA ASN A 135 1.21 25.32 -9.06
C ASN A 135 1.30 24.71 -7.65
N ASP A 136 0.73 23.55 -7.46
CA ASP A 136 0.87 22.82 -6.21
C ASP A 136 2.22 22.12 -6.09
N THR A 137 2.64 21.91 -4.87
CA THR A 137 3.86 21.18 -4.54
C THR A 137 3.55 20.17 -3.42
N ILE A 138 3.76 18.88 -3.71
CA ILE A 138 3.52 17.81 -2.75
C ILE A 138 4.70 16.84 -2.74
N THR A 139 5.03 16.33 -1.57
CA THR A 139 6.01 15.23 -1.45
C THR A 139 5.27 13.90 -1.46
N LEU A 140 5.73 12.98 -2.31
CA LEU A 140 5.17 11.62 -2.39
C LEU A 140 5.55 10.84 -1.14
N PRO A 141 4.58 10.40 -0.34
CA PRO A 141 4.89 9.62 0.84
C PRO A 141 5.16 8.17 0.45
N LEU A 142 6.25 7.60 0.96
CA LEU A 142 6.59 6.20 0.78
C LEU A 142 7.03 5.58 2.10
N ALA A 143 6.82 4.28 2.23
CA ALA A 143 7.35 3.47 3.29
C ALA A 143 8.40 2.50 2.74
N ILE A 144 9.56 2.47 3.38
CA ILE A 144 10.62 1.51 3.07
C ILE A 144 10.89 0.69 4.32
N VAL A 145 10.69 -0.62 4.21
CA VAL A 145 10.98 -1.56 5.28
C VAL A 145 12.25 -2.31 4.93
N GLN A 146 13.26 -2.19 5.79
CA GLN A 146 14.53 -2.89 5.67
C GLN A 146 14.62 -3.97 6.72
N ARG A 147 14.79 -5.23 6.30
CA ARG A 147 14.93 -6.36 7.22
C ARG A 147 16.36 -6.47 7.73
N PRO A 148 16.58 -7.06 8.92
CA PRO A 148 17.93 -7.27 9.47
C PRO A 148 18.86 -7.98 8.49
N GLY A 149 20.12 -7.56 8.44
CA GLY A 149 21.14 -8.11 7.54
C GLY A 149 21.09 -7.59 6.11
N SER A 150 20.19 -6.65 5.78
CA SER A 150 20.18 -5.97 4.48
C SER A 150 21.34 -4.96 4.40
N PRO A 151 21.99 -4.83 3.22
CA PRO A 151 22.89 -3.70 2.97
C PRO A 151 22.14 -2.35 3.03
N PRO A 152 22.86 -1.22 3.21
CA PRO A 152 22.26 0.10 3.09
C PRO A 152 21.53 0.25 1.75
N TYR A 153 20.42 0.99 1.75
CA TYR A 153 19.65 1.25 0.54
C TYR A 153 19.71 2.71 0.12
N THR A 154 19.45 2.93 -1.17
CA THR A 154 19.13 4.23 -1.76
C THR A 154 17.75 4.15 -2.39
N TYR A 155 17.04 5.28 -2.51
CA TYR A 155 15.77 5.36 -3.21
C TYR A 155 15.76 6.51 -4.20
N TRP A 156 14.93 6.40 -5.24
CA TRP A 156 14.73 7.44 -6.24
C TRP A 156 13.37 7.28 -6.94
N PHE A 157 12.97 8.32 -7.64
CA PHE A 157 11.75 8.32 -8.43
C PHE A 157 12.07 8.46 -9.92
N SER A 158 11.33 7.72 -10.74
CA SER A 158 11.39 7.81 -12.19
C SER A 158 10.04 8.31 -12.72
N PRO A 159 9.93 9.60 -13.13
CA PRO A 159 8.71 10.10 -13.74
C PRO A 159 8.58 9.55 -15.17
N THR A 160 7.34 9.50 -15.68
CA THR A 160 7.13 9.36 -17.12
C THR A 160 7.65 10.61 -17.85
N PRO A 161 8.05 10.50 -19.12
CA PRO A 161 8.72 11.59 -19.85
C PRO A 161 7.88 12.84 -20.16
N ASP A 162 6.64 12.95 -19.67
CA ASP A 162 5.79 14.13 -19.86
C ASP A 162 6.04 15.20 -18.80
N SER A 163 7.11 15.95 -18.94
CA SER A 163 7.46 17.07 -18.02
C SER A 163 6.60 18.32 -18.20
N ALA A 164 5.69 18.35 -19.17
CA ALA A 164 4.86 19.53 -19.43
C ALA A 164 3.77 19.75 -18.36
N ARG A 165 3.41 18.74 -17.61
CA ARG A 165 2.32 18.80 -16.61
C ARG A 165 2.81 18.84 -15.20
N TYR A 166 3.87 18.08 -14.89
CA TYR A 166 4.50 18.06 -13.59
C TYR A 166 5.97 17.65 -13.69
N THR A 167 6.72 17.95 -12.66
CA THR A 167 8.05 17.36 -12.44
C THR A 167 8.09 16.64 -11.12
N ILE A 168 8.92 15.61 -11.02
CA ILE A 168 9.27 14.95 -9.76
C ILE A 168 10.76 15.16 -9.55
N ASP A 169 11.13 15.66 -8.38
CA ASP A 169 12.50 15.60 -7.92
C ASP A 169 12.85 14.13 -7.64
N THR A 170 13.81 13.61 -8.40
CA THR A 170 14.12 12.17 -8.39
C THR A 170 14.71 11.68 -7.08
N ALA A 171 15.29 12.56 -6.26
CA ALA A 171 15.89 12.20 -4.98
C ALA A 171 14.91 12.36 -3.81
N THR A 172 14.05 13.38 -3.85
CA THR A 172 13.19 13.75 -2.70
C THR A 172 11.73 13.35 -2.90
N GLY A 173 11.31 13.00 -4.13
CA GLY A 173 9.92 12.71 -4.45
C GLY A 173 9.01 13.94 -4.42
N VAL A 174 9.56 15.15 -4.47
CA VAL A 174 8.77 16.37 -4.53
C VAL A 174 8.19 16.54 -5.93
N VAL A 175 6.87 16.50 -6.01
CA VAL A 175 6.10 16.77 -7.23
C VAL A 175 5.80 18.27 -7.28
N ARG A 176 6.02 18.89 -8.45
CA ARG A 176 5.54 20.24 -8.78
C ARG A 176 4.62 20.15 -9.98
N ALA A 177 3.39 20.56 -9.82
CA ALA A 177 2.35 20.51 -10.84
C ALA A 177 2.29 21.80 -11.64
N PHE A 178 2.08 21.73 -12.96
CA PHE A 178 2.03 22.88 -13.85
C PHE A 178 0.71 22.97 -14.63
N ALA A 179 0.29 21.88 -15.28
CA ALA A 179 -0.85 21.89 -16.15
C ALA A 179 -1.74 20.66 -15.95
N THR A 180 -3.04 20.87 -16.12
CA THR A 180 -4.04 19.80 -16.00
C THR A 180 -3.93 18.76 -17.10
N GLY A 181 -4.38 17.54 -16.81
CA GLY A 181 -4.44 16.46 -17.79
C GLY A 181 -4.72 15.09 -17.21
N ALA A 182 -4.60 14.07 -18.05
CA ALA A 182 -4.75 12.68 -17.63
C ALA A 182 -3.69 12.30 -16.60
N ALA A 183 -3.98 11.25 -15.83
CA ALA A 183 -3.05 10.67 -14.88
C ALA A 183 -1.74 10.26 -15.58
N LEU A 184 -0.62 10.63 -15.00
CA LEU A 184 0.71 10.29 -15.46
C LEU A 184 1.38 9.40 -14.41
N ALA A 185 1.86 8.23 -14.85
CA ALA A 185 2.51 7.29 -13.97
C ALA A 185 3.90 7.77 -13.55
N TYR A 186 4.33 7.36 -12.37
CA TYR A 186 5.71 7.41 -11.91
C TYR A 186 6.07 6.09 -11.23
N VAL A 187 7.35 5.83 -11.08
CA VAL A 187 7.85 4.65 -10.38
C VAL A 187 8.77 5.11 -9.25
N ALA A 188 8.48 4.64 -8.04
CA ALA A 188 9.40 4.75 -6.92
C ALA A 188 10.26 3.49 -6.87
N HIS A 189 11.54 3.66 -6.68
CA HIS A 189 12.53 2.58 -6.59
C HIS A 189 13.25 2.65 -5.26
N ALA A 190 13.59 1.50 -4.72
CA ALA A 190 14.58 1.41 -3.66
C ALA A 190 15.53 0.24 -3.97
N ALA A 191 16.82 0.46 -3.81
CA ALA A 191 17.84 -0.52 -4.13
C ALA A 191 18.91 -0.64 -3.06
N THR A 192 19.38 -1.87 -2.88
CA THR A 192 20.61 -2.19 -2.18
C THR A 192 21.67 -2.63 -3.21
N SER A 193 22.87 -2.97 -2.76
CA SER A 193 23.88 -3.59 -3.64
C SER A 193 23.47 -4.98 -4.17
N GLN A 194 22.42 -5.58 -3.60
CA GLN A 194 22.00 -6.96 -3.91
C GLN A 194 20.65 -7.04 -4.59
N ASP A 195 19.77 -6.07 -4.36
CA ASP A 195 18.37 -6.15 -4.82
C ASP A 195 17.78 -4.77 -5.11
N THR A 196 16.76 -4.75 -5.97
CA THR A 196 15.99 -3.56 -6.29
C THR A 196 14.50 -3.89 -6.21
N VAL A 197 13.76 -3.05 -5.51
CA VAL A 197 12.29 -3.10 -5.43
C VAL A 197 11.70 -1.82 -6.01
N ALA A 198 10.50 -1.91 -6.54
CA ALA A 198 9.81 -0.77 -7.13
C ALA A 198 8.31 -0.86 -6.89
N ASP A 199 7.67 0.31 -6.82
CA ASP A 199 6.22 0.46 -6.79
C ASP A 199 5.80 1.59 -7.72
N THR A 200 4.58 1.51 -8.27
CA THR A 200 4.10 2.43 -9.31
C THR A 200 2.92 3.22 -8.82
N GLY A 201 3.01 4.55 -8.97
CA GLY A 201 1.92 5.46 -8.65
C GLY A 201 1.55 6.36 -9.82
N ALA A 202 0.58 7.24 -9.60
CA ALA A 202 0.11 8.21 -10.57
C ALA A 202 -0.07 9.60 -9.95
N VAL A 203 0.25 10.63 -10.73
CA VAL A 203 -0.08 12.03 -10.42
C VAL A 203 -1.19 12.49 -11.35
N VAL A 204 -2.24 13.07 -10.78
CA VAL A 204 -3.36 13.66 -11.51
C VAL A 204 -3.40 15.14 -11.22
N VAL A 205 -3.06 15.96 -12.21
CA VAL A 205 -3.15 17.43 -12.09
C VAL A 205 -4.52 17.88 -12.60
N MET A 206 -5.32 18.50 -11.73
CA MET A 206 -6.69 18.90 -12.06
C MET A 206 -7.03 20.29 -11.54
N THR A 207 -8.01 20.94 -12.16
CA THR A 207 -8.61 22.19 -11.69
C THR A 207 -10.09 21.99 -11.42
N LEU A 208 -10.64 22.77 -10.50
CA LEU A 208 -12.07 22.86 -10.26
C LEU A 208 -12.58 24.19 -10.78
N SER A 209 -13.63 24.14 -11.58
CA SER A 209 -14.30 25.35 -12.11
C SER A 209 -15.62 25.68 -11.39
N GLY A 210 -16.01 24.87 -10.38
CA GLY A 210 -17.27 25.02 -9.69
C GLY A 210 -17.34 24.22 -8.39
N PRO A 211 -18.51 24.19 -7.73
CA PRO A 211 -18.71 23.57 -6.42
C PRO A 211 -18.77 22.04 -6.45
N SER A 212 -18.51 21.43 -7.60
CA SER A 212 -18.54 19.97 -7.78
C SER A 212 -17.26 19.48 -8.47
N GLY A 213 -17.08 18.17 -8.50
CA GLY A 213 -15.96 17.54 -9.23
C GLY A 213 -14.71 17.30 -8.39
N GLY A 214 -14.79 17.46 -7.07
CA GLY A 214 -13.70 17.09 -6.17
C GLY A 214 -13.29 15.62 -6.33
N ARG A 215 -12.02 15.34 -6.08
CA ARG A 215 -11.42 13.99 -6.16
C ARG A 215 -10.59 13.74 -4.92
N PHE A 216 -10.54 12.50 -4.53
CA PHE A 216 -9.63 12.05 -3.48
C PHE A 216 -9.06 10.67 -3.77
N PHE A 217 -7.97 10.37 -3.13
CA PHE A 217 -7.42 9.03 -2.98
C PHE A 217 -7.07 8.81 -1.52
N ALA A 218 -7.47 7.68 -0.97
CA ALA A 218 -7.08 7.25 0.36
C ALA A 218 -6.48 5.84 0.31
N SER A 219 -5.41 5.64 1.03
CA SER A 219 -4.76 4.35 1.25
C SER A 219 -4.80 4.04 2.73
N VAL A 220 -5.13 2.81 3.07
CA VAL A 220 -5.15 2.31 4.43
C VAL A 220 -4.03 1.31 4.60
N VAL A 221 -3.05 1.63 5.45
CA VAL A 221 -1.91 0.76 5.73
C VAL A 221 -2.36 -0.37 6.66
N GLY A 222 -1.97 -1.60 6.31
CA GLY A 222 -2.33 -2.80 7.08
C GLY A 222 -3.54 -3.56 6.52
N ILE A 223 -4.36 -2.92 5.71
CA ILE A 223 -5.40 -3.55 4.90
C ILE A 223 -5.19 -3.08 3.46
N THR A 224 -5.29 -3.99 2.50
CA THR A 224 -5.12 -3.63 1.07
C THR A 224 -6.36 -2.90 0.54
N ILE A 225 -6.79 -1.85 1.25
CA ILE A 225 -7.93 -1.04 0.85
C ILE A 225 -7.39 0.24 0.25
N ARG A 226 -7.71 0.45 -1.01
CA ARG A 226 -7.36 1.65 -1.78
C ARG A 226 -8.66 2.26 -2.28
N HIS A 227 -8.90 3.49 -1.89
CA HIS A 227 -10.10 4.22 -2.26
C HIS A 227 -9.77 5.35 -3.20
N GLN A 228 -10.37 5.31 -4.37
CA GLN A 228 -10.34 6.39 -5.32
C GLN A 228 -11.77 6.77 -5.67
N GLY A 229 -12.17 7.99 -5.36
CA GLY A 229 -13.53 8.44 -5.58
C GLY A 229 -13.63 9.85 -6.15
N GLY A 230 -14.79 10.15 -6.70
CA GLY A 230 -15.24 11.50 -6.95
C GLY A 230 -16.25 11.86 -5.87
N GLY A 231 -16.05 12.96 -5.16
CA GLY A 231 -16.98 13.37 -4.11
C GLY A 231 -16.32 14.13 -2.96
N ALA A 232 -15.02 14.44 -3.09
CA ALA A 232 -14.35 15.32 -2.13
C ALA A 232 -15.04 16.69 -2.12
N THR A 233 -15.50 17.11 -0.94
CA THR A 233 -16.10 18.41 -0.69
C THR A 233 -15.52 19.00 0.58
N ALA A 234 -15.28 20.31 0.55
CA ALA A 234 -14.81 21.03 1.73
C ALA A 234 -15.75 22.21 2.02
N GLN A 235 -15.93 22.51 3.29
CA GLN A 235 -16.81 23.59 3.70
C GLN A 235 -16.29 24.28 4.95
N ASN A 236 -16.24 25.61 4.90
CA ASN A 236 -16.10 26.42 6.09
C ASN A 236 -17.47 26.74 6.68
N TYR A 237 -17.60 26.62 7.98
CA TYR A 237 -18.82 26.90 8.74
C TYR A 237 -18.59 28.09 9.67
N ARG A 238 -19.64 28.87 9.86
CA ARG A 238 -19.71 29.84 10.94
C ARG A 238 -20.95 29.57 11.77
N ASN A 239 -20.78 29.25 13.03
CA ASN A 239 -21.89 29.18 13.96
C ASN A 239 -22.45 30.57 14.20
N THR A 240 -23.69 30.82 13.81
CA THR A 240 -24.33 32.14 13.92
C THR A 240 -24.58 32.57 15.35
N THR A 241 -24.71 31.63 16.29
CA THR A 241 -24.97 31.90 17.71
C THR A 241 -23.68 32.20 18.46
N THR A 242 -22.63 31.40 18.24
CA THR A 242 -21.37 31.52 19.00
C THR A 242 -20.30 32.29 18.25
N GLY A 243 -20.47 32.53 16.94
CA GLY A 243 -19.47 33.11 16.06
C GLY A 243 -18.27 32.21 15.76
N ARG A 244 -18.25 30.98 16.30
CA ARG A 244 -17.17 30.04 16.10
C ARG A 244 -17.08 29.61 14.63
N LEU A 245 -15.85 29.40 14.19
CA LEU A 245 -15.53 28.90 12.86
C LEU A 245 -15.25 27.41 12.95
N ALA A 246 -15.50 26.70 11.87
CA ALA A 246 -15.12 25.31 11.71
C ALA A 246 -14.90 25.01 10.23
N PHE A 247 -14.07 24.02 9.96
CA PHE A 247 -13.85 23.46 8.63
C PHE A 247 -14.20 21.98 8.62
N ARG A 248 -14.75 21.53 7.51
CA ARG A 248 -15.02 20.10 7.28
C ARG A 248 -14.62 19.69 5.87
N LEU A 249 -13.81 18.66 5.76
CA LEU A 249 -13.54 17.92 4.52
C LEU A 249 -14.30 16.60 4.57
N VAL A 250 -15.02 16.28 3.51
CA VAL A 250 -15.71 15.00 3.34
C VAL A 250 -15.34 14.39 2.01
N ASP A 251 -14.83 13.19 2.06
CA ASP A 251 -14.58 12.34 0.91
C ASP A 251 -15.51 11.14 1.00
N SER A 252 -16.21 10.79 -0.08
CA SER A 252 -17.15 9.67 -0.06
C SER A 252 -17.17 8.88 -1.36
N VAL A 253 -17.33 7.57 -1.24
CA VAL A 253 -17.58 6.64 -2.32
C VAL A 253 -18.88 5.89 -2.03
N GLY A 254 -19.78 5.85 -3.00
CA GLY A 254 -21.08 5.20 -2.86
C GLY A 254 -22.07 5.96 -1.99
N SER A 255 -23.12 5.29 -1.59
CA SER A 255 -24.12 5.78 -0.65
C SER A 255 -24.30 4.77 0.47
N ARG A 256 -24.88 5.19 1.60
CA ARG A 256 -25.14 4.28 2.75
C ARG A 256 -26.00 3.05 2.40
N THR A 257 -26.73 3.10 1.31
CA THR A 257 -27.55 1.99 0.80
C THR A 257 -26.84 1.18 -0.30
N ALA A 258 -25.67 1.62 -0.75
CA ALA A 258 -24.88 0.90 -1.74
C ALA A 258 -24.11 -0.27 -1.11
N PRO A 259 -23.84 -1.35 -1.87
CA PRO A 259 -23.02 -2.46 -1.37
C PRO A 259 -21.59 -2.06 -1.02
N VAL A 260 -21.11 -0.94 -1.55
CA VAL A 260 -19.83 -0.35 -1.21
C VAL A 260 -20.08 1.08 -0.75
N PHE A 261 -19.78 1.35 0.50
CA PHE A 261 -19.86 2.68 1.09
C PHE A 261 -18.56 2.96 1.83
N GLU A 262 -18.03 4.14 1.59
CA GLU A 262 -16.87 4.63 2.29
C GLU A 262 -16.97 6.13 2.44
N ARG A 263 -16.63 6.60 3.59
CA ARG A 263 -16.66 8.01 3.91
C ARG A 263 -15.52 8.36 4.86
N LEU A 264 -14.72 9.33 4.44
CA LEU A 264 -13.81 10.03 5.31
C LEU A 264 -14.41 11.37 5.69
N MET A 265 -14.26 11.77 6.93
CA MET A 265 -14.61 13.09 7.41
C MET A 265 -13.50 13.62 8.33
N ILE A 266 -12.99 14.79 8.01
CA ILE A 266 -12.02 15.53 8.83
C ILE A 266 -12.68 16.86 9.20
N THR A 267 -12.65 17.21 10.47
CA THR A 267 -13.22 18.44 10.99
C THR A 267 -12.16 19.19 11.79
N LEU A 268 -12.06 20.49 11.57
CA LEU A 268 -11.16 21.37 12.32
C LEU A 268 -11.98 22.45 13.05
N PRO A 269 -11.52 22.90 14.23
CA PRO A 269 -12.22 23.91 15.04
C PRO A 269 -12.00 25.34 14.54
N ASP A 270 -11.43 25.51 13.35
CA ASP A 270 -11.17 26.79 12.70
C ASP A 270 -11.45 26.69 11.19
N SER A 271 -11.56 27.82 10.50
CA SER A 271 -11.77 27.82 9.05
C SER A 271 -10.45 27.75 8.29
N VAL A 272 -10.48 27.04 7.17
CA VAL A 272 -9.38 27.03 6.20
C VAL A 272 -9.62 28.19 5.22
N VAL A 273 -8.72 29.15 5.24
CA VAL A 273 -8.79 30.37 4.40
C VAL A 273 -7.56 30.56 3.52
N ASP A 274 -6.53 29.71 3.72
CA ASP A 274 -5.28 29.73 2.97
C ASP A 274 -4.59 28.35 3.10
N ILE A 275 -3.41 28.23 2.48
CA ILE A 275 -2.53 27.08 2.67
C ILE A 275 -2.09 26.95 4.13
N GLY A 276 -1.99 25.74 4.61
CA GLY A 276 -1.58 25.51 6.00
C GLY A 276 -1.53 24.04 6.38
N ARG A 277 -0.98 23.78 7.56
CA ARG A 277 -0.98 22.49 8.19
C ARG A 277 -1.79 22.56 9.47
N PHE A 278 -2.68 21.61 9.64
CA PHE A 278 -3.60 21.54 10.75
C PHE A 278 -3.45 20.18 11.41
N GLU A 279 -3.27 20.20 12.71
CA GLU A 279 -3.18 18.98 13.52
C GLU A 279 -4.57 18.38 13.70
N ILE A 280 -4.66 17.06 13.58
CA ILE A 280 -5.85 16.29 13.88
C ILE A 280 -5.66 15.69 15.27
N ASP A 281 -6.42 16.18 16.25
CA ASP A 281 -6.39 15.71 17.62
C ASP A 281 -6.98 14.31 17.77
N THR A 282 -6.65 13.66 18.86
CA THR A 282 -7.27 12.40 19.25
C THR A 282 -8.68 12.64 19.81
N LEU A 283 -9.63 11.82 19.40
CA LEU A 283 -10.97 11.74 19.99
C LEU A 283 -11.05 10.59 21.00
N ASN A 284 -11.83 10.70 22.03
CA ASN A 284 -12.20 9.52 22.81
C ASN A 284 -13.34 8.73 22.13
N PRO A 285 -13.54 7.43 22.43
CA PRO A 285 -14.56 6.60 21.77
C PRO A 285 -15.99 7.14 21.88
N GLN A 286 -16.32 7.85 22.97
CA GLN A 286 -17.64 8.44 23.17
C GLN A 286 -17.86 9.65 22.26
N GLU A 287 -16.82 10.49 22.08
CA GLU A 287 -16.85 11.60 21.15
C GLU A 287 -16.89 11.11 19.69
N ALA A 288 -16.21 10.02 19.36
CA ALA A 288 -16.26 9.42 18.03
C ALA A 288 -17.65 8.89 17.67
N SER A 289 -18.34 8.26 18.63
CA SER A 289 -19.72 7.81 18.43
C SER A 289 -20.69 8.99 18.27
N ALA A 290 -20.48 10.07 19.00
CA ALA A 290 -21.24 11.31 18.87
C ALA A 290 -20.97 12.03 17.54
N SER A 291 -19.80 11.87 16.94
CA SER A 291 -19.44 12.49 15.65
C SER A 291 -20.22 11.91 14.45
N LEU A 292 -20.80 10.73 14.62
CA LEU A 292 -21.77 10.15 13.67
C LEU A 292 -23.21 10.58 14.01
N GLY A 293 -23.40 11.34 15.09
CA GLY A 293 -24.65 11.82 15.67
C GLY A 293 -24.96 13.28 15.34
N PRO A 294 -25.70 14.00 16.19
CA PRO A 294 -26.33 15.27 15.82
C PRO A 294 -25.32 16.36 15.46
N LEU A 295 -25.77 17.25 14.61
CA LEU A 295 -25.10 18.38 13.94
C LEU A 295 -24.21 19.29 14.80
N ASP A 296 -24.44 19.35 16.12
CA ASP A 296 -23.71 20.23 17.02
C ASP A 296 -22.22 19.87 17.15
N ALA A 297 -21.88 18.59 17.12
CA ALA A 297 -20.48 18.16 17.17
C ALA A 297 -19.73 18.42 15.85
N VAL A 298 -20.45 18.51 14.75
CA VAL A 298 -19.91 18.81 13.42
C VAL A 298 -19.70 20.31 13.25
N CYS A 299 -20.55 21.12 13.85
CA CYS A 299 -20.61 22.58 13.65
C CYS A 299 -19.85 23.37 14.68
N ASN A 300 -19.56 22.77 15.81
CA ASN A 300 -18.75 23.34 16.89
C ASN A 300 -17.80 22.27 17.42
N PRO A 301 -16.92 21.70 16.58
CA PRO A 301 -16.00 20.71 17.10
C PRO A 301 -15.17 21.35 18.20
N PRO A 302 -15.12 20.79 19.40
CA PRO A 302 -14.29 21.31 20.47
C PRO A 302 -12.80 21.21 20.13
N ARG A 303 -12.47 20.35 19.21
CA ARG A 303 -11.11 20.09 18.67
C ARG A 303 -11.19 19.51 17.26
N SER A 304 -10.06 19.41 16.60
CA SER A 304 -9.94 18.70 15.32
C SER A 304 -10.12 17.20 15.49
N TRP A 305 -10.72 16.53 14.50
CA TRP A 305 -10.89 15.10 14.50
C TRP A 305 -11.07 14.53 13.08
N ALA A 306 -10.81 13.24 12.93
CA ALA A 306 -11.01 12.51 11.69
C ALA A 306 -11.71 11.16 11.93
N VAL A 307 -12.62 10.80 11.05
CA VAL A 307 -13.30 9.50 11.05
C VAL A 307 -13.34 8.93 9.66
N TRP A 308 -12.99 7.67 9.53
CA TRP A 308 -13.19 6.88 8.32
C TRP A 308 -14.24 5.80 8.59
N SER A 309 -15.22 5.69 7.71
CA SER A 309 -16.30 4.70 7.79
C SER A 309 -16.32 3.87 6.52
N THR A 310 -16.48 2.57 6.64
CA THR A 310 -16.57 1.64 5.51
C THR A 310 -17.69 0.64 5.72
N SER A 311 -18.27 0.12 4.63
CA SER A 311 -19.21 -0.99 4.69
C SER A 311 -18.46 -2.32 4.73
N ILE A 312 -18.78 -3.16 5.72
CA ILE A 312 -18.31 -4.55 5.79
C ILE A 312 -19.54 -5.44 5.90
N GLY A 313 -19.79 -6.23 4.87
CA GLY A 313 -21.02 -7.04 4.79
C GLY A 313 -22.27 -6.17 4.77
N SER A 314 -23.19 -6.37 5.71
CA SER A 314 -24.42 -5.58 5.86
C SER A 314 -24.29 -4.42 6.86
N GLY A 315 -23.13 -4.24 7.49
CA GLY A 315 -22.88 -3.23 8.50
C GLY A 315 -21.93 -2.13 8.04
N ILE A 316 -22.02 -0.96 8.69
CA ILE A 316 -21.04 0.12 8.55
C ILE A 316 -20.15 0.11 9.78
N ILE A 317 -18.83 0.07 9.57
CA ILE A 317 -17.82 0.14 10.62
C ILE A 317 -17.14 1.49 10.53
N ALA A 318 -17.01 2.17 11.66
CA ALA A 318 -16.29 3.41 11.77
C ALA A 318 -14.94 3.21 12.46
N PHE A 319 -13.93 3.92 11.97
CA PHE A 319 -12.61 4.04 12.57
C PHE A 319 -12.37 5.50 12.87
N SER A 320 -12.04 5.84 14.08
CA SER A 320 -11.74 7.22 14.46
C SER A 320 -10.27 7.40 14.78
N HIS A 321 -9.77 8.58 14.49
CA HIS A 321 -8.49 9.03 15.02
C HIS A 321 -8.67 9.28 16.50
N ASN A 322 -8.48 8.25 17.25
CA ASN A 322 -8.61 8.33 18.69
C ASN A 322 -7.74 7.29 19.32
N LEU A 323 -7.01 7.67 20.34
CA LEU A 323 -6.66 6.68 21.34
C LEU A 323 -6.14 7.27 22.60
N ILE A 324 -6.74 6.80 23.68
CA ILE A 324 -6.16 6.86 25.01
C ILE A 324 -4.80 6.17 24.92
N GLY A 325 -3.71 6.97 24.88
CA GLY A 325 -2.33 6.45 24.85
C GLY A 325 -1.53 6.71 23.58
N PHE A 326 -2.15 7.09 22.45
CA PHE A 326 -1.41 7.46 21.25
C PHE A 326 -0.96 8.92 21.29
N ARG A 327 0.33 9.12 20.98
CA ARG A 327 0.97 10.44 20.98
C ARG A 327 1.18 11.01 19.57
N GLU A 328 0.80 10.28 18.54
CA GLU A 328 0.98 10.73 17.18
C GLU A 328 -0.30 11.43 16.72
N ALA A 329 -0.23 12.74 16.64
CA ALA A 329 -1.27 13.56 16.04
C ALA A 329 -1.38 13.25 14.54
N GLY A 330 -2.61 13.20 14.02
CA GLY A 330 -2.83 13.23 12.59
C GLY A 330 -2.58 14.63 12.03
N GLU A 331 -2.46 14.73 10.72
CA GLU A 331 -2.26 16.02 10.02
C GLU A 331 -3.17 16.08 8.79
N ILE A 332 -3.74 17.25 8.54
CA ILE A 332 -4.22 17.66 7.24
C ILE A 332 -3.40 18.88 6.77
N ALA A 333 -2.79 18.77 5.60
CA ALA A 333 -2.04 19.85 4.97
C ALA A 333 -2.78 20.30 3.71
N VAL A 334 -3.24 21.55 3.72
CA VAL A 334 -3.73 22.24 2.53
C VAL A 334 -2.52 22.87 1.84
N THR A 335 -2.18 22.35 0.67
CA THR A 335 -0.96 22.72 -0.07
C THR A 335 -1.22 23.77 -1.14
N GLN A 336 -2.49 23.89 -1.58
CA GLN A 336 -2.90 24.91 -2.54
C GLN A 336 -4.29 25.45 -2.20
N TYR A 337 -4.49 26.74 -2.39
CA TYR A 337 -5.74 27.46 -2.23
C TYR A 337 -5.94 28.37 -3.44
N GLN A 338 -7.00 28.17 -4.20
CA GLN A 338 -7.29 28.94 -5.41
C GLN A 338 -8.73 29.43 -5.41
N PRO A 339 -8.97 30.75 -5.35
CA PRO A 339 -10.30 31.29 -5.48
C PRO A 339 -10.98 30.87 -6.80
N ILE A 340 -12.27 30.55 -6.73
CA ILE A 340 -13.10 30.19 -7.89
C ILE A 340 -14.00 31.35 -8.27
N THR A 341 -14.16 31.59 -9.58
CA THR A 341 -15.10 32.60 -10.10
C THR A 341 -16.54 32.22 -9.68
N GLY A 342 -17.24 33.14 -9.03
CA GLY A 342 -18.60 32.87 -8.52
C GLY A 342 -18.68 32.60 -7.02
N GLY A 343 -17.57 32.62 -6.32
CA GLY A 343 -17.46 32.47 -4.87
C GLY A 343 -16.95 31.10 -4.45
N GLY A 344 -16.27 31.06 -3.29
CA GLY A 344 -15.60 29.88 -2.80
C GLY A 344 -14.16 29.75 -3.32
N ALA A 345 -13.56 28.59 -3.10
CA ALA A 345 -12.21 28.26 -3.54
C ALA A 345 -12.12 26.79 -3.97
N ALA A 346 -11.06 26.44 -4.67
CA ALA A 346 -10.57 25.07 -4.78
C ALA A 346 -9.40 24.92 -3.83
N ILE A 347 -9.35 23.82 -3.11
CA ILE A 347 -8.21 23.45 -2.27
C ILE A 347 -7.68 22.10 -2.69
N SER A 348 -6.36 21.92 -2.60
CA SER A 348 -5.73 20.61 -2.68
C SER A 348 -4.84 20.38 -1.48
N GLY A 349 -4.59 19.12 -1.21
CA GLY A 349 -3.76 18.76 -0.06
C GLY A 349 -3.67 17.27 0.20
N ARG A 350 -3.14 16.98 1.37
CA ARG A 350 -2.99 15.62 1.87
C ARG A 350 -3.40 15.55 3.33
N TYR A 351 -3.72 14.35 3.77
CA TYR A 351 -3.95 14.05 5.18
C TYR A 351 -3.31 12.72 5.56
N THR A 352 -2.97 12.61 6.82
CA THR A 352 -2.53 11.35 7.43
C THR A 352 -3.03 11.30 8.86
N PHE A 353 -3.55 10.17 9.27
CA PHE A 353 -3.93 9.92 10.65
C PHE A 353 -4.00 8.42 10.93
N THR A 354 -3.80 8.05 12.18
CA THR A 354 -4.00 6.68 12.65
C THR A 354 -5.39 6.56 13.24
N ALA A 355 -6.11 5.51 12.87
CA ALA A 355 -7.48 5.28 13.31
C ALA A 355 -7.63 3.91 13.93
N GLN A 356 -8.54 3.81 14.88
CA GLN A 356 -8.95 2.58 15.54
C GLN A 356 -10.45 2.35 15.36
N ARG A 357 -10.83 1.11 15.37
CA ARG A 357 -12.22 0.70 15.25
C ARG A 357 -13.02 1.14 16.49
N THR A 358 -14.16 1.80 16.29
CA THR A 358 -14.95 2.41 17.38
C THR A 358 -15.92 1.45 18.06
N ASP A 359 -16.26 0.32 17.42
CA ASP A 359 -17.23 -0.65 17.91
C ASP A 359 -16.62 -1.78 18.76
N LEU A 360 -15.31 -1.82 18.86
CA LEU A 360 -14.60 -2.85 19.61
C LEU A 360 -13.74 -2.19 20.69
N TYR A 361 -14.16 -2.40 21.93
CA TYR A 361 -13.49 -1.89 23.14
C TYR A 361 -12.17 -2.62 23.49
N SER A 362 -11.58 -3.38 22.58
CA SER A 362 -10.34 -4.11 22.86
C SER A 362 -9.13 -3.45 22.21
N ASP A 363 -8.09 -3.26 22.99
CA ASP A 363 -6.80 -2.67 22.59
C ASP A 363 -6.05 -3.50 21.54
N ASP A 364 -6.49 -4.73 21.26
CA ASP A 364 -5.83 -5.70 20.37
C ASP A 364 -6.21 -5.60 18.88
N LEU A 365 -7.13 -4.73 18.51
CA LEU A 365 -7.54 -4.60 17.14
C LEU A 365 -6.71 -3.55 16.42
N GLY A 366 -5.89 -4.05 15.51
CA GLY A 366 -4.90 -3.36 14.71
C GLY A 366 -5.25 -1.92 14.33
N GLN A 367 -4.30 -1.05 14.60
CA GLN A 367 -4.34 0.33 14.14
C GLN A 367 -4.26 0.37 12.63
N LEU A 368 -5.01 1.29 12.05
CA LEU A 368 -4.97 1.58 10.63
C LEU A 368 -4.40 2.98 10.45
N THR A 369 -3.34 3.09 9.69
CA THR A 369 -2.86 4.41 9.26
C THR A 369 -3.47 4.73 7.90
N ILE A 370 -4.12 5.88 7.81
CA ILE A 370 -4.82 6.36 6.63
C ILE A 370 -4.02 7.53 6.06
N HIS A 371 -3.63 7.39 4.80
CA HIS A 371 -3.02 8.46 4.02
C HIS A 371 -3.95 8.85 2.88
N GLY A 372 -4.07 10.13 2.60
CA GLY A 372 -4.88 10.58 1.49
C GLY A 372 -4.37 11.84 0.82
N SER A 373 -4.79 12.02 -0.44
CA SER A 373 -4.67 13.25 -1.19
C SER A 373 -6.03 13.65 -1.73
N PHE A 374 -6.27 14.95 -1.85
CA PHE A 374 -7.54 15.47 -2.31
C PHE A 374 -7.38 16.74 -3.14
N VAL A 375 -8.35 16.96 -4.01
CA VAL A 375 -8.70 18.26 -4.60
C VAL A 375 -10.19 18.44 -4.35
N ALA A 376 -10.59 19.47 -3.62
CA ALA A 376 -11.96 19.68 -3.19
C ALA A 376 -12.42 21.14 -3.45
N PRO A 377 -13.67 21.34 -3.87
CA PRO A 377 -14.27 22.65 -3.81
C PRO A 377 -14.49 23.03 -2.34
N LEU A 378 -14.07 24.23 -1.97
CA LEU A 378 -14.29 24.82 -0.66
C LEU A 378 -15.42 25.84 -0.76
N ALA A 379 -16.56 25.52 -0.15
CA ALA A 379 -17.67 26.47 -0.03
C ALA A 379 -17.38 27.48 1.08
N THR A 380 -17.59 28.76 0.77
CA THR A 380 -17.53 29.82 1.76
C THR A 380 -18.80 29.83 2.60
N TYR A 381 -18.62 29.82 3.90
CA TYR A 381 -19.62 29.97 4.98
C TYR A 381 -21.06 29.57 4.62
N ALA A 382 -21.42 28.35 4.91
CA ALA A 382 -22.82 28.04 5.10
C ALA A 382 -23.31 28.80 6.32
N THR A 383 -24.36 29.59 6.17
CA THR A 383 -24.99 30.37 7.24
C THR A 383 -25.74 29.53 8.25
N SER A 384 -25.94 28.25 7.94
CA SER A 384 -26.49 27.26 8.87
C SER A 384 -25.70 25.97 8.72
N CYS A 385 -25.41 25.36 9.83
CA CYS A 385 -24.94 23.99 9.91
C CYS A 385 -26.07 22.99 9.65
N GLU A 386 -27.06 23.41 8.93
CA GLU A 386 -28.21 22.58 8.54
C GLU A 386 -27.83 21.72 7.35
N GLN A 387 -27.73 20.42 7.64
CA GLN A 387 -27.77 19.18 6.86
C GLN A 387 -26.93 19.05 5.59
#